data_c9b5a676d3d594c65211e29264c9cd1c
#
_entry.id   c9b5a676d3d594c65211e29264c9cd1c
#
_cell.length_a   1.000
_cell.length_b   1.000
_cell.length_c   1.000
_cell.angle_alpha   90.00
_cell.angle_beta   90.00
_cell.angle_gamma   90.00
#
_symmetry.space_group_name_H-M   'P 1'
#
loop_
_entity.id
_entity.type
_entity.pdbx_description
1 polymer ?
#
loop_
_entity_poly.entity_id
_entity_poly.type
_entity_poly.pdbx_seq_one_letter_code
_entity_poly.pdbx_strand_id
1 'polypeptide(L)'
;MLVVVLVLQSIGFAGCERKTEKYSAYSFDYFDTVTTITGYAKSREEFDKVANGVLAELSEYHRLFTIYHRYDGLENLCTINEVVEGEHRTVTVDRRIIDMLLYAKKMYEKTDGTVNIAMGSILSIWHDYRTEGMDEPWAAKLPPMEKLTEAAKHTDISALVIDEDAC
;
A
#
# COMPACT_ATOMS: atom_id res chain seq x y z
N MET A 1 -39.13 -12.24 -57.95
CA MET A 1 -37.73 -11.90 -57.72
C MET A 1 -37.52 -10.93 -56.55
N LEU A 2 -38.56 -10.30 -55.99
CA LEU A 2 -38.47 -9.32 -54.88
C LEU A 2 -38.48 -9.97 -53.49
N VAL A 3 -39.02 -11.16 -53.31
CA VAL A 3 -39.19 -11.85 -52.02
C VAL A 3 -37.89 -12.56 -51.55
N VAL A 4 -37.04 -12.95 -52.47
CA VAL A 4 -35.76 -13.64 -52.19
C VAL A 4 -34.69 -12.67 -51.64
N VAL A 5 -34.76 -11.38 -52.01
CA VAL A 5 -33.80 -10.38 -51.57
C VAL A 5 -34.04 -9.93 -50.11
N LEU A 6 -35.28 -10.01 -49.61
CA LEU A 6 -35.66 -9.63 -48.25
C LEU A 6 -35.27 -10.68 -47.19
N VAL A 7 -35.10 -11.95 -47.57
CA VAL A 7 -34.72 -13.03 -46.64
C VAL A 7 -33.20 -13.06 -46.39
N LEU A 8 -32.38 -12.52 -47.31
CA LEU A 8 -30.92 -12.47 -47.16
C LEU A 8 -30.42 -11.31 -46.30
N GLN A 9 -31.25 -10.34 -45.94
CA GLN A 9 -30.83 -9.23 -45.07
C GLN A 9 -31.06 -9.48 -43.59
N SER A 10 -31.72 -10.58 -43.18
CA SER A 10 -32.00 -10.93 -41.77
C SER A 10 -30.97 -11.86 -41.10
N ILE A 11 -29.87 -12.24 -41.79
CA ILE A 11 -28.87 -13.17 -41.25
C ILE A 11 -27.64 -12.47 -40.67
N GLY A 12 -27.65 -11.17 -40.53
CA GLY A 12 -26.43 -10.37 -40.36
C GLY A 12 -26.22 -9.67 -39.05
N PHE A 13 -26.80 -10.04 -37.88
CA PHE A 13 -26.42 -9.44 -36.58
C PHE A 13 -26.71 -10.34 -35.36
N ALA A 14 -26.33 -11.60 -35.43
CA ALA A 14 -26.07 -12.33 -34.21
C ALA A 14 -24.61 -12.06 -33.80
N GLY A 15 -24.31 -10.86 -33.39
CA GLY A 15 -23.11 -10.56 -32.65
C GLY A 15 -23.17 -11.33 -31.35
N CYS A 16 -22.47 -12.49 -31.28
CA CYS A 16 -22.22 -13.15 -30.00
C CYS A 16 -21.44 -12.18 -29.13
N GLU A 17 -22.13 -11.35 -28.38
CA GLU A 17 -21.54 -10.62 -27.26
C GLU A 17 -21.07 -11.69 -26.28
N ARG A 18 -19.75 -11.95 -26.26
CA ARG A 18 -19.15 -12.90 -25.29
C ARG A 18 -19.52 -12.35 -23.92
N LYS A 19 -20.39 -13.07 -23.20
CA LYS A 19 -20.69 -12.76 -21.81
C LYS A 19 -19.42 -12.73 -21.01
N THR A 20 -19.23 -11.69 -20.25
CA THR A 20 -18.16 -11.63 -19.26
C THR A 20 -18.51 -12.54 -18.09
N GLU A 21 -17.51 -13.24 -17.55
CA GLU A 21 -17.62 -14.05 -16.34
C GLU A 21 -16.81 -13.40 -15.22
N LYS A 22 -17.20 -13.69 -13.98
CA LYS A 22 -16.53 -13.20 -12.78
C LYS A 22 -15.35 -14.11 -12.46
N TYR A 23 -14.17 -13.48 -12.32
CA TYR A 23 -12.92 -14.15 -11.92
C TYR A 23 -12.36 -13.53 -10.66
N SER A 24 -11.56 -14.31 -9.92
CA SER A 24 -10.81 -13.83 -8.77
C SER A 24 -9.38 -14.38 -8.78
N ALA A 25 -8.45 -13.56 -8.28
CA ALA A 25 -7.07 -13.92 -7.98
C ALA A 25 -6.74 -13.50 -6.55
N TYR A 26 -5.78 -14.20 -5.94
CA TYR A 26 -5.38 -13.98 -4.55
C TYR A 26 -3.85 -13.88 -4.50
N SER A 27 -3.34 -13.03 -3.61
CA SER A 27 -1.93 -13.00 -3.24
C SER A 27 -1.79 -12.79 -1.73
N PHE A 28 -0.72 -13.36 -1.15
CA PHE A 28 -0.32 -13.23 0.25
C PHE A 28 1.04 -12.53 0.38
N ASP A 29 1.58 -12.04 -0.74
CA ASP A 29 2.98 -11.61 -0.84
C ASP A 29 3.18 -10.13 -0.46
N TYR A 30 2.11 -9.35 -0.31
CA TYR A 30 2.20 -7.90 -0.17
C TYR A 30 1.49 -7.40 1.10
N PHE A 31 2.13 -6.47 1.81
CA PHE A 31 1.59 -5.74 2.96
C PHE A 31 1.12 -6.61 4.13
N ASP A 32 1.72 -7.81 4.29
CA ASP A 32 1.39 -8.78 5.35
C ASP A 32 -0.12 -9.06 5.47
N THR A 33 -0.80 -9.09 4.33
CA THR A 33 -2.25 -9.29 4.25
C THR A 33 -2.66 -10.11 3.04
N VAL A 34 -3.93 -10.49 2.98
CA VAL A 34 -4.53 -11.15 1.82
C VAL A 34 -5.04 -10.10 0.84
N THR A 35 -4.46 -10.09 -0.36
CA THR A 35 -4.99 -9.29 -1.47
C THR A 35 -5.91 -10.14 -2.32
N THR A 36 -7.11 -9.64 -2.59
CA THR A 36 -8.07 -10.27 -3.50
C THR A 36 -8.38 -9.32 -4.65
N ILE A 37 -8.13 -9.78 -5.87
CA ILE A 37 -8.49 -9.06 -7.10
C ILE A 37 -9.71 -9.77 -7.70
N THR A 38 -10.79 -9.05 -7.92
CA THR A 38 -12.01 -9.59 -8.52
C THR A 38 -12.44 -8.71 -9.68
N GLY A 39 -12.80 -9.33 -10.81
CA GLY A 39 -13.23 -8.60 -12.00
C GLY A 39 -14.04 -9.46 -12.95
N TYR A 40 -14.58 -8.83 -13.99
CA TYR A 40 -15.32 -9.48 -15.07
C TYR A 40 -14.51 -9.40 -16.36
N ALA A 41 -14.32 -10.54 -17.02
CA ALA A 41 -13.57 -10.64 -18.27
C ALA A 41 -14.23 -11.65 -19.22
N LYS A 42 -13.88 -11.62 -20.49
CA LYS A 42 -14.39 -12.54 -21.50
C LYS A 42 -13.71 -13.90 -21.44
N SER A 43 -12.54 -13.97 -20.75
CA SER A 43 -11.82 -15.22 -20.52
C SER A 43 -10.94 -15.10 -19.27
N ARG A 44 -10.54 -16.25 -18.74
CA ARG A 44 -9.57 -16.33 -17.63
C ARG A 44 -8.24 -15.69 -18.00
N GLU A 45 -7.75 -15.87 -19.23
CA GLU A 45 -6.49 -15.29 -19.70
C GLU A 45 -6.53 -13.75 -19.72
N GLU A 46 -7.66 -13.17 -20.20
CA GLU A 46 -7.85 -11.72 -20.19
C GLU A 46 -7.84 -11.17 -18.76
N PHE A 47 -8.53 -11.84 -17.83
CA PHE A 47 -8.53 -11.49 -16.42
C PHE A 47 -7.12 -11.59 -15.80
N ASP A 48 -6.42 -12.71 -16.01
CA ASP A 48 -5.10 -12.94 -15.44
C ASP A 48 -4.07 -11.90 -15.91
N LYS A 49 -4.14 -11.46 -17.15
CA LYS A 49 -3.28 -10.39 -17.67
C LYS A 49 -3.46 -9.09 -16.87
N VAL A 50 -4.70 -8.71 -16.57
CA VAL A 50 -5.00 -7.50 -15.78
C VAL A 50 -4.61 -7.72 -14.32
N ALA A 51 -4.97 -8.85 -13.74
CA ALA A 51 -4.66 -9.18 -12.34
C ALA A 51 -3.14 -9.20 -12.10
N ASN A 52 -2.36 -9.78 -13.01
CA ASN A 52 -0.89 -9.78 -12.92
C ASN A 52 -0.31 -8.35 -13.02
N GLY A 53 -0.90 -7.48 -13.84
CA GLY A 53 -0.52 -6.07 -13.89
C GLY A 53 -0.76 -5.37 -12.55
N VAL A 54 -1.92 -5.59 -11.92
CA VAL A 54 -2.23 -5.03 -10.59
C VAL A 54 -1.27 -5.58 -9.52
N LEU A 55 -0.95 -6.89 -9.55
CA LEU A 55 -0.01 -7.48 -8.60
C LEU A 55 1.41 -6.94 -8.78
N ALA A 56 1.84 -6.67 -10.02
CA ALA A 56 3.13 -6.05 -10.28
C ALA A 56 3.21 -4.63 -9.68
N GLU A 57 2.17 -3.81 -9.85
CA GLU A 57 2.10 -2.49 -9.22
C GLU A 57 2.09 -2.58 -7.69
N LEU A 58 1.32 -3.51 -7.11
CA LEU A 58 1.32 -3.74 -5.66
C LEU A 58 2.70 -4.15 -5.13
N SER A 59 3.46 -4.93 -5.90
CA SER A 59 4.85 -5.28 -5.56
C SER A 59 5.74 -4.04 -5.46
N GLU A 60 5.63 -3.12 -6.41
CA GLU A 60 6.39 -1.87 -6.37
C GLU A 60 6.02 -1.01 -5.15
N TYR A 61 4.72 -0.84 -4.87
CA TYR A 61 4.27 -0.11 -3.68
C TYR A 61 4.72 -0.79 -2.38
N HIS A 62 4.66 -2.13 -2.31
CA HIS A 62 5.15 -2.88 -1.15
C HIS A 62 6.63 -2.60 -0.88
N ARG A 63 7.47 -2.62 -1.92
CA ARG A 63 8.90 -2.34 -1.80
C ARG A 63 9.19 -0.89 -1.36
N LEU A 64 8.40 0.07 -1.84
CA LEU A 64 8.55 1.48 -1.48
C LEU A 64 8.08 1.78 -0.05
N PHE A 65 6.97 1.16 0.38
CA PHE A 65 6.29 1.52 1.62
C PHE A 65 6.57 0.59 2.80
N THR A 66 7.36 -0.47 2.61
CA THR A 66 7.77 -1.31 3.74
C THR A 66 8.69 -0.53 4.68
N ILE A 67 8.42 -0.69 5.99
CA ILE A 67 9.28 -0.16 7.07
C ILE A 67 10.21 -1.23 7.64
N TYR A 68 10.13 -2.48 7.15
CA TYR A 68 10.83 -3.65 7.70
C TYR A 68 11.98 -4.15 6.84
N HIS A 69 11.93 -3.89 5.52
CA HIS A 69 12.88 -4.49 4.57
C HIS A 69 13.55 -3.44 3.71
N ARG A 70 14.89 -3.58 3.59
CA ARG A 70 15.69 -2.85 2.60
C ARG A 70 15.73 -3.63 1.29
N TYR A 71 15.87 -2.90 0.20
CA TYR A 71 16.16 -3.45 -1.12
C TYR A 71 17.37 -2.74 -1.73
N ASP A 72 18.28 -3.50 -2.31
CA ASP A 72 19.49 -2.95 -2.90
C ASP A 72 19.15 -1.89 -3.97
N GLY A 73 19.74 -0.72 -3.83
CA GLY A 73 19.55 0.39 -4.76
C GLY A 73 18.19 1.06 -4.70
N LEU A 74 17.38 0.80 -3.67
CA LEU A 74 16.06 1.41 -3.47
C LEU A 74 16.01 2.12 -2.11
N GLU A 75 15.78 3.44 -2.14
CA GLU A 75 15.40 4.19 -0.95
C GLU A 75 13.90 4.04 -0.72
N ASN A 76 13.51 3.58 0.48
CA ASN A 76 12.14 3.31 0.87
C ASN A 76 11.85 3.78 2.31
N LEU A 77 10.67 3.53 2.85
CA LEU A 77 10.35 3.97 4.22
C LEU A 77 11.24 3.32 5.28
N CYS A 78 11.72 2.08 5.06
CA CYS A 78 12.69 1.45 5.97
C CYS A 78 13.98 2.27 6.04
N THR A 79 14.54 2.64 4.89
CA THR A 79 15.80 3.41 4.82
C THR A 79 15.63 4.84 5.34
N ILE A 80 14.45 5.45 5.15
CA ILE A 80 14.14 6.78 5.72
C ILE A 80 14.09 6.73 7.25
N ASN A 81 13.50 5.67 7.83
CA ASN A 81 13.34 5.52 9.27
C ASN A 81 14.64 5.18 10.03
N GLU A 82 15.72 4.84 9.31
CA GLU A 82 17.01 4.49 9.92
C GLU A 82 17.91 5.69 10.23
N VAL A 83 17.35 6.89 10.24
CA VAL A 83 18.08 8.10 10.63
C VAL A 83 18.45 8.00 12.11
N VAL A 84 19.74 8.10 12.41
CA VAL A 84 20.27 8.10 13.78
C VAL A 84 19.83 9.38 14.49
N GLU A 85 19.44 9.26 15.75
CA GLU A 85 19.04 10.39 16.59
C GLU A 85 20.11 11.50 16.58
N GLY A 86 19.68 12.71 16.24
CA GLY A 86 20.56 13.88 16.15
C GLY A 86 21.22 14.11 14.78
N GLU A 87 21.03 13.24 13.80
CA GLU A 87 21.49 13.45 12.43
C GLU A 87 20.35 13.97 11.53
N HIS A 88 20.62 15.04 10.78
CA HIS A 88 19.76 15.47 9.69
C HIS A 88 20.21 14.77 8.41
N ARG A 89 19.39 13.86 7.90
CA ARG A 89 19.65 13.18 6.64
C ARG A 89 18.66 13.62 5.58
N THR A 90 19.17 14.09 4.43
CA THR A 90 18.37 14.28 3.23
C THR A 90 18.47 13.03 2.37
N VAL A 91 17.34 12.48 1.95
CA VAL A 91 17.24 11.27 1.13
C VAL A 91 16.41 11.59 -0.09
N THR A 92 16.91 11.26 -1.28
CA THR A 92 16.11 11.32 -2.52
C THR A 92 15.34 10.01 -2.64
N VAL A 93 14.03 10.13 -2.82
CA VAL A 93 13.11 8.98 -2.85
C VAL A 93 12.19 9.03 -4.06
N ASP A 94 11.51 7.92 -4.36
CA ASP A 94 10.49 7.85 -5.40
C ASP A 94 9.35 8.85 -5.13
N ARG A 95 8.86 9.49 -6.18
CA ARG A 95 7.77 10.48 -6.11
C ARG A 95 6.52 9.94 -5.38
N ARG A 96 6.22 8.67 -5.49
CA ARG A 96 5.09 8.02 -4.78
C ARG A 96 5.22 8.10 -3.26
N ILE A 97 6.44 8.06 -2.72
CA ILE A 97 6.70 8.25 -1.29
C ILE A 97 6.41 9.72 -0.91
N ILE A 98 6.88 10.68 -1.69
CA ILE A 98 6.60 12.11 -1.46
C ILE A 98 5.09 12.37 -1.46
N ASP A 99 4.37 11.87 -2.47
CA ASP A 99 2.92 12.06 -2.57
C ASP A 99 2.17 11.47 -1.36
N MET A 100 2.59 10.30 -0.89
CA MET A 100 2.04 9.66 0.32
C MET A 100 2.31 10.51 1.56
N LEU A 101 3.54 11.01 1.75
CA LEU A 101 3.93 11.82 2.90
C LEU A 101 3.20 13.17 2.91
N LEU A 102 3.05 13.82 1.76
CA LEU A 102 2.27 15.07 1.62
C LEU A 102 0.79 14.83 1.94
N TYR A 103 0.23 13.73 1.43
CA TYR A 103 -1.14 13.34 1.75
C TYR A 103 -1.32 13.09 3.26
N ALA A 104 -0.37 12.42 3.90
CA ALA A 104 -0.40 12.16 5.33
C ALA A 104 -0.32 13.45 6.17
N LYS A 105 0.51 14.44 5.79
CA LYS A 105 0.53 15.78 6.42
C LYS A 105 -0.82 16.48 6.28
N LYS A 106 -1.43 16.42 5.09
CA LYS A 106 -2.78 16.96 4.86
C LYS A 106 -3.84 16.26 5.71
N MET A 107 -3.73 14.95 5.92
CA MET A 107 -4.66 14.20 6.79
C MET A 107 -4.46 14.54 8.26
N TYR A 108 -3.24 14.76 8.70
CA TYR A 108 -2.95 15.27 10.05
C TYR A 108 -3.70 16.57 10.32
N GLU A 109 -3.59 17.55 9.42
CA GLU A 109 -4.29 18.84 9.53
C GLU A 109 -5.82 18.66 9.54
N LYS A 110 -6.35 17.87 8.60
CA LYS A 110 -7.81 17.66 8.47
C LYS A 110 -8.45 16.95 9.65
N THR A 111 -7.69 16.15 10.38
CA THR A 111 -8.18 15.33 11.49
C THR A 111 -7.74 15.88 12.86
N ASP A 112 -7.25 17.11 12.88
CA ASP A 112 -6.74 17.76 14.10
C ASP A 112 -5.74 16.85 14.86
N GLY A 113 -4.76 16.31 14.11
CA GLY A 113 -3.70 15.46 14.63
C GLY A 113 -4.08 14.02 14.92
N THR A 114 -5.34 13.61 14.73
CA THR A 114 -5.78 12.23 14.99
C THR A 114 -5.09 11.22 14.06
N VAL A 115 -4.89 11.57 12.79
CA VAL A 115 -4.07 10.81 11.85
C VAL A 115 -2.66 11.38 11.85
N ASN A 116 -1.69 10.65 12.40
CA ASN A 116 -0.30 11.09 12.49
C ASN A 116 0.65 9.96 12.10
N ILE A 117 1.38 10.14 10.99
CA ILE A 117 2.38 9.15 10.54
C ILE A 117 3.69 9.22 11.32
N ALA A 118 3.94 10.28 12.10
CA ALA A 118 5.12 10.41 12.94
C ALA A 118 5.01 9.61 14.26
N MET A 119 4.03 8.71 14.38
CA MET A 119 3.82 7.85 15.57
C MET A 119 4.78 6.66 15.68
N GLY A 120 5.77 6.55 14.79
CA GLY A 120 6.67 5.39 14.69
C GLY A 120 7.36 5.03 16.01
N SER A 121 7.84 6.02 16.75
CA SER A 121 8.49 5.84 18.06
C SER A 121 7.59 5.16 19.11
N ILE A 122 6.31 5.50 19.13
CA ILE A 122 5.33 4.86 20.04
C ILE A 122 4.92 3.48 19.50
N LEU A 123 4.66 3.40 18.20
CA LEU A 123 4.16 2.16 17.58
C LEU A 123 5.21 1.04 17.60
N SER A 124 6.51 1.35 17.52
CA SER A 124 7.57 0.36 17.66
C SER A 124 7.56 -0.30 19.06
N ILE A 125 7.36 0.49 20.12
CA ILE A 125 7.23 -0.04 21.49
C ILE A 125 6.04 -1.02 21.57
N TRP A 126 4.89 -0.64 21.03
CA TRP A 126 3.71 -1.52 21.00
C TRP A 126 3.94 -2.77 20.16
N HIS A 127 4.66 -2.65 19.06
CA HIS A 127 5.01 -3.79 18.20
C HIS A 127 5.86 -4.81 18.98
N ASP A 128 6.90 -4.36 19.67
CA ASP A 128 7.79 -5.23 20.46
C ASP A 128 7.02 -5.96 21.56
N TYR A 129 6.24 -5.23 22.36
CA TYR A 129 5.44 -5.83 23.44
C TYR A 129 4.37 -6.79 22.92
N ARG A 130 3.78 -6.51 21.73
CA ARG A 130 2.85 -7.43 21.08
C ARG A 130 3.57 -8.71 20.64
N THR A 131 4.74 -8.59 20.04
CA THR A 131 5.53 -9.73 19.57
C THR A 131 5.94 -10.62 20.75
N GLU A 132 6.50 -10.03 21.82
CA GLU A 132 6.79 -10.76 23.07
C GLU A 132 5.55 -11.48 23.62
N GLY A 133 4.40 -10.79 23.65
CA GLY A 133 3.16 -11.38 24.16
C GLY A 133 2.54 -12.44 23.24
N MET A 134 2.86 -12.45 21.94
CA MET A 134 2.46 -13.55 21.04
C MET A 134 3.36 -14.77 21.22
N ASP A 135 4.65 -14.56 21.43
CA ASP A 135 5.63 -15.62 21.64
C ASP A 135 5.46 -16.28 23.01
N GLU A 136 5.18 -15.46 24.05
CA GLU A 136 4.97 -15.91 25.42
C GLU A 136 3.66 -15.37 26.01
N PRO A 137 2.49 -15.90 25.65
CA PRO A 137 1.18 -15.35 26.04
C PRO A 137 0.97 -15.25 27.57
N TRP A 138 1.58 -16.15 28.34
CA TRP A 138 1.52 -16.13 29.82
C TRP A 138 2.37 -15.03 30.46
N ALA A 139 3.33 -14.47 29.71
CA ALA A 139 4.19 -13.37 30.16
C ALA A 139 3.80 -12.02 29.54
N ALA A 140 2.70 -11.98 28.77
CA ALA A 140 2.23 -10.77 28.09
C ALA A 140 2.01 -9.62 29.10
N LYS A 141 2.53 -8.46 28.77
CA LYS A 141 2.44 -7.24 29.58
C LYS A 141 2.20 -6.02 28.69
N LEU A 142 1.74 -4.93 29.31
CA LEU A 142 1.61 -3.64 28.63
C LEU A 142 2.92 -2.84 28.72
N PRO A 143 3.21 -2.01 27.71
CA PRO A 143 4.32 -1.06 27.80
C PRO A 143 4.17 -0.13 29.00
N PRO A 144 5.25 0.17 29.75
CA PRO A 144 5.22 1.19 30.80
C PRO A 144 4.85 2.57 30.21
N MET A 145 3.98 3.30 30.90
CA MET A 145 3.57 4.65 30.49
C MET A 145 4.76 5.62 30.35
N GLU A 146 5.80 5.46 31.17
CA GLU A 146 7.01 6.25 31.10
C GLU A 146 7.70 6.12 29.75
N LYS A 147 7.84 4.89 29.21
CA LYS A 147 8.40 4.63 27.88
C LYS A 147 7.55 5.27 26.77
N LEU A 148 6.22 5.13 26.87
CA LEU A 148 5.30 5.71 25.89
C LEU A 148 5.33 7.25 25.94
N THR A 149 5.43 7.85 27.12
CA THR A 149 5.51 9.31 27.28
C THR A 149 6.82 9.85 26.72
N GLU A 150 7.94 9.15 26.90
CA GLU A 150 9.22 9.55 26.32
C GLU A 150 9.17 9.46 24.80
N ALA A 151 8.69 8.34 24.24
CA ALA A 151 8.54 8.15 22.80
C ALA A 151 7.59 9.18 22.17
N ALA A 152 6.57 9.65 22.90
CA ALA A 152 5.64 10.66 22.43
C ALA A 152 6.30 12.02 22.11
N LYS A 153 7.46 12.30 22.66
CA LYS A 153 8.23 13.53 22.33
C LYS A 153 8.74 13.56 20.89
N HIS A 154 8.76 12.41 20.22
CA HIS A 154 9.26 12.23 18.85
C HIS A 154 8.13 12.04 17.82
N THR A 155 6.93 12.53 18.11
CA THR A 155 5.75 12.38 17.23
C THR A 155 5.35 13.68 16.52
N ASP A 156 6.23 14.67 16.52
CA ASP A 156 5.97 15.96 15.83
C ASP A 156 6.14 15.80 14.32
N ILE A 157 5.01 15.82 13.59
CA ILE A 157 5.01 15.73 12.12
C ILE A 157 5.68 16.94 11.44
N SER A 158 5.86 18.07 12.14
CA SER A 158 6.56 19.23 11.60
C SER A 158 8.06 19.00 11.39
N ALA A 159 8.63 18.00 12.10
CA ALA A 159 10.01 17.56 11.90
C ALA A 159 10.25 16.92 10.52
N LEU A 160 9.19 16.45 9.86
CA LEU A 160 9.26 15.91 8.50
C LEU A 160 9.29 17.08 7.49
N VAL A 161 10.47 17.39 6.95
CA VAL A 161 10.65 18.37 5.87
C VAL A 161 10.65 17.63 4.54
N ILE A 162 9.84 18.11 3.59
CA ILE A 162 9.70 17.55 2.24
C ILE A 162 10.09 18.63 1.24
N ASP A 163 11.07 18.31 0.39
CA ASP A 163 11.44 19.13 -0.77
C ASP A 163 10.88 18.44 -2.03
N GLU A 164 9.83 19.04 -2.58
CA GLU A 164 9.14 18.47 -3.76
C GLU A 164 9.90 18.67 -5.06
N ASP A 165 10.83 19.61 -5.09
CA ASP A 165 11.58 19.99 -6.29
C ASP A 165 12.90 19.20 -6.42
N ALA A 166 13.33 18.54 -5.36
CA ALA A 166 14.58 17.78 -5.28
C ALA A 166 14.43 16.28 -5.66
N CYS A 167 13.31 15.86 -6.26
CA CYS A 167 13.01 14.48 -6.67
C CYS A 167 13.65 14.13 -8.02
#